data_5974da414c71b43ef6886039667e4d78
#
_entry.id   5974da414c71b43ef6886039667e4d78
#
_cell.length_a   1.000
_cell.length_b   1.000
_cell.length_c   1.000
_cell.angle_alpha   90.00
_cell.angle_beta   90.00
_cell.angle_gamma   90.00
#
_symmetry.space_group_name_H-M   'P 1'
#
loop_
_entity.id
_entity.type
_entity.pdbx_description
1 polymer ?
#
loop_
_entity_poly.entity_id
_entity_poly.type
_entity_poly.pdbx_seq_one_letter_code
_entity_poly.pdbx_strand_id
1 'polypeptide(L)'
;VLPQLAEQNAKIKTLTVEIPSLESVLAQNPDFVPAQLPLLLGPESKVARREDLATVGVNSYVSPGVCATKKATGDMYGSRQKLWDMTWLYQEISDFSRIFNVEDRGQALIADFKKREADLRQEFGKSKKDLSFVFWFSSASPSADAYVGGKNSASGFIASVLGGHNAITSETEWPTVSWESIIAANPDVIVVASL
;
A
#
# COMPACT_ATOMS: atom_id res chain seq x y z
N VAL A 1 12.20 5.68 7.85
CA VAL A 1 13.06 4.55 8.31
C VAL A 1 12.90 4.38 9.81
N LEU A 2 12.83 3.13 10.30
CA LEU A 2 12.75 2.85 11.73
C LEU A 2 14.01 3.41 12.44
N PRO A 3 13.88 4.08 13.62
CA PRO A 3 15.00 4.74 14.30
C PRO A 3 16.21 3.81 14.51
N GLN A 4 15.96 2.53 14.87
CA GLN A 4 17.02 1.54 15.09
C GLN A 4 17.77 1.12 13.82
N LEU A 5 17.26 1.44 12.65
CA LEU A 5 17.88 1.16 11.36
C LEU A 5 18.44 2.42 10.67
N ALA A 6 18.25 3.60 11.25
CA ALA A 6 18.57 4.88 10.61
C ALA A 6 20.05 4.97 10.23
N GLU A 7 20.96 4.57 11.11
CA GLU A 7 22.41 4.61 10.86
C GLU A 7 22.82 3.66 9.71
N GLN A 8 22.25 2.46 9.69
CA GLN A 8 22.55 1.49 8.63
C GLN A 8 21.96 1.97 7.30
N ASN A 9 20.72 2.48 7.31
CA ASN A 9 20.06 3.00 6.12
C ASN A 9 20.81 4.21 5.53
N ALA A 10 21.39 5.07 6.34
CA ALA A 10 22.18 6.22 5.88
C ALA A 10 23.44 5.82 5.08
N LYS A 11 23.93 4.60 5.24
CA LYS A 11 25.06 4.04 4.49
C LYS A 11 24.66 3.49 3.12
N ILE A 12 23.36 3.30 2.88
CA ILE A 12 22.86 2.76 1.61
C ILE A 12 22.79 3.90 0.57
N LYS A 13 23.46 3.70 -0.56
CA LYS A 13 23.44 4.66 -1.65
C LYS A 13 22.05 4.67 -2.31
N THR A 14 21.40 5.82 -2.33
CA THR A 14 20.19 6.03 -3.13
C THR A 14 20.60 6.20 -4.59
N LEU A 15 20.02 5.41 -5.51
CA LEU A 15 20.26 5.51 -6.94
C LEU A 15 19.67 6.79 -7.53
N THR A 16 18.44 7.09 -7.16
CA THR A 16 17.69 8.28 -7.58
C THR A 16 16.55 8.53 -6.59
N VAL A 17 16.03 9.75 -6.56
CA VAL A 17 14.78 10.10 -5.86
C VAL A 17 13.54 9.85 -6.72
N GLU A 18 13.75 9.57 -8.01
CA GLU A 18 12.72 9.25 -9.00
C GLU A 18 12.72 7.76 -9.32
N ILE A 19 12.01 7.38 -10.37
CA ILE A 19 12.01 5.99 -10.87
C ILE A 19 13.37 5.71 -11.54
N PRO A 20 14.13 4.71 -11.08
CA PRO A 20 15.43 4.38 -11.67
C PRO A 20 15.27 3.77 -13.07
N SER A 21 16.29 3.92 -13.92
CA SER A 21 16.36 3.15 -15.16
C SER A 21 16.79 1.70 -14.89
N LEU A 22 16.42 0.78 -15.79
CA LEU A 22 16.84 -0.63 -15.70
C LEU A 22 18.38 -0.73 -15.64
N GLU A 23 19.08 0.03 -16.46
CA GLU A 23 20.55 0.03 -16.51
C GLU A 23 21.15 0.45 -15.16
N SER A 24 20.57 1.47 -14.51
CA SER A 24 21.06 1.93 -13.21
C SER A 24 20.80 0.89 -12.09
N VAL A 25 19.73 0.12 -12.20
CA VAL A 25 19.44 -1.00 -11.28
C VAL A 25 20.43 -2.14 -11.52
N LEU A 26 20.60 -2.58 -12.77
CA LEU A 26 21.50 -3.70 -13.12
C LEU A 26 22.96 -3.38 -12.83
N ALA A 27 23.38 -2.11 -12.94
CA ALA A 27 24.74 -1.68 -12.59
C ALA A 27 25.10 -1.88 -11.11
N GLN A 28 24.10 -2.16 -10.24
CA GLN A 28 24.34 -2.52 -8.84
C GLN A 28 24.55 -4.03 -8.65
N ASN A 29 24.46 -4.84 -9.70
CA ASN A 29 24.52 -6.31 -9.67
C ASN A 29 23.59 -6.92 -8.57
N PRO A 30 22.28 -6.61 -8.58
CA PRO A 30 21.39 -7.12 -7.56
C PRO A 30 21.08 -8.61 -7.75
N ASP A 31 21.00 -9.38 -6.69
CA ASP A 31 20.48 -10.75 -6.68
C ASP A 31 18.93 -10.75 -6.61
N PHE A 32 18.37 -9.68 -6.06
CA PHE A 32 16.93 -9.58 -5.79
C PHE A 32 16.45 -8.12 -5.86
N VAL A 33 15.36 -7.90 -6.58
CA VAL A 33 14.73 -6.56 -6.75
C VAL A 33 13.28 -6.61 -6.28
N PRO A 34 12.96 -6.13 -5.07
CA PRO A 34 11.59 -5.97 -4.60
C PRO A 34 11.00 -4.64 -5.06
N ALA A 35 9.70 -4.64 -5.35
CA ALA A 35 8.94 -3.44 -5.61
C ALA A 35 7.58 -3.46 -4.90
N GLN A 36 7.16 -2.33 -4.37
CA GLN A 36 5.83 -2.18 -3.82
C GLN A 36 4.78 -1.93 -4.91
N LEU A 37 5.15 -1.26 -6.00
CA LEU A 37 4.20 -0.85 -7.04
C LEU A 37 4.36 -1.70 -8.30
N PRO A 38 3.26 -2.22 -8.87
CA PRO A 38 3.27 -2.90 -10.18
C PRO A 38 3.86 -2.04 -11.29
N LEU A 39 3.72 -0.71 -11.19
CA LEU A 39 4.34 0.26 -12.09
C LEU A 39 5.87 0.08 -12.23
N LEU A 40 6.53 -0.45 -11.22
CA LEU A 40 8.00 -0.62 -11.23
C LEU A 40 8.42 -1.93 -11.89
N LEU A 41 7.65 -3.01 -11.72
CA LEU A 41 8.01 -4.37 -12.17
C LEU A 41 6.86 -5.13 -12.85
N GLY A 42 5.75 -4.47 -13.17
CA GLY A 42 4.60 -5.09 -13.85
C GLY A 42 4.73 -5.11 -15.37
N PRO A 43 3.70 -5.59 -16.08
CA PRO A 43 3.71 -5.68 -17.56
C PRO A 43 3.91 -4.33 -18.26
N GLU A 44 3.41 -3.23 -17.66
CA GLU A 44 3.54 -1.86 -18.18
C GLU A 44 4.61 -1.06 -17.39
N SER A 45 5.61 -1.78 -16.89
CA SER A 45 6.61 -1.21 -16.00
C SER A 45 7.46 -0.12 -16.69
N LYS A 46 7.78 0.91 -15.90
CA LYS A 46 8.73 1.96 -16.27
C LYS A 46 10.18 1.59 -15.98
N VAL A 47 10.43 0.50 -15.23
CA VAL A 47 11.79 0.04 -14.90
C VAL A 47 12.11 -1.22 -15.66
N ALA A 48 11.42 -2.33 -15.35
CA ALA A 48 11.59 -3.61 -16.01
C ALA A 48 10.34 -4.47 -15.82
N ARG A 49 10.10 -5.40 -16.72
CA ARG A 49 9.19 -6.51 -16.43
C ARG A 49 9.94 -7.56 -15.61
N ARG A 50 9.23 -8.31 -14.78
CA ARG A 50 9.83 -9.38 -13.97
C ARG A 50 10.52 -10.45 -14.83
N GLU A 51 9.92 -10.73 -15.99
CA GLU A 51 10.47 -11.66 -16.97
C GLU A 51 11.82 -11.17 -17.53
N ASP A 52 11.96 -9.86 -17.78
CA ASP A 52 13.21 -9.29 -18.29
C ASP A 52 14.34 -9.42 -17.25
N LEU A 53 14.04 -9.17 -15.96
CA LEU A 53 15.00 -9.42 -14.87
C LEU A 53 15.40 -10.89 -14.76
N ALA A 54 14.43 -11.80 -14.91
CA ALA A 54 14.70 -13.24 -14.84
C ALA A 54 15.64 -13.70 -15.96
N THR A 55 15.60 -13.10 -17.17
CA THR A 55 16.51 -13.45 -18.28
C THR A 55 17.98 -13.15 -17.96
N VAL A 56 18.24 -12.22 -17.06
CA VAL A 56 19.59 -11.85 -16.60
C VAL A 56 19.91 -12.42 -15.21
N GLY A 57 19.10 -13.37 -14.72
CA GLY A 57 19.35 -14.08 -13.46
C GLY A 57 18.96 -13.31 -12.21
N VAL A 58 18.25 -12.19 -12.33
CA VAL A 58 17.81 -11.37 -11.20
C VAL A 58 16.40 -11.77 -10.74
N ASN A 59 16.27 -12.19 -9.49
CA ASN A 59 14.97 -12.47 -8.90
C ASN A 59 14.22 -11.18 -8.58
N SER A 60 12.89 -11.24 -8.63
CA SER A 60 12.08 -10.04 -8.37
C SER A 60 10.79 -10.37 -7.59
N TYR A 61 10.29 -9.38 -6.87
CA TYR A 61 9.10 -9.50 -6.05
C TYR A 61 8.22 -8.26 -6.17
N VAL A 62 6.90 -8.45 -6.24
CA VAL A 62 5.92 -7.35 -6.15
C VAL A 62 4.98 -7.63 -4.99
N SER A 63 4.75 -6.63 -4.14
CA SER A 63 3.92 -6.75 -2.94
C SER A 63 2.50 -7.24 -3.25
N PRO A 64 2.03 -8.34 -2.64
CA PRO A 64 0.65 -8.78 -2.76
C PRO A 64 -0.35 -7.75 -2.26
N GLY A 65 0.02 -6.98 -1.23
CA GLY A 65 -0.82 -5.93 -0.66
C GLY A 65 -1.20 -4.83 -1.64
N VAL A 66 -0.42 -4.69 -2.73
CA VAL A 66 -0.68 -3.68 -3.76
C VAL A 66 -1.34 -4.28 -4.99
N CYS A 67 -1.00 -5.51 -5.39
CA CYS A 67 -1.50 -6.09 -6.64
C CYS A 67 -2.69 -7.04 -6.48
N ALA A 68 -2.91 -7.62 -5.29
CA ALA A 68 -3.99 -8.58 -5.07
C ALA A 68 -5.37 -7.95 -5.34
N THR A 69 -6.21 -8.68 -6.06
CA THR A 69 -7.59 -8.29 -6.42
C THR A 69 -7.73 -6.99 -7.22
N LYS A 70 -6.64 -6.47 -7.77
CA LYS A 70 -6.70 -5.28 -8.63
C LYS A 70 -6.97 -5.63 -10.08
N LYS A 71 -7.67 -4.69 -10.75
CA LYS A 71 -7.75 -4.62 -12.20
C LYS A 71 -7.00 -3.38 -12.68
N ALA A 72 -6.27 -3.52 -13.77
CA ALA A 72 -5.73 -2.37 -14.49
C ALA A 72 -6.91 -1.53 -15.02
N THR A 73 -6.92 -0.25 -14.69
CA THR A 73 -7.98 0.70 -15.08
C THR A 73 -7.44 1.89 -15.87
N GLY A 74 -6.22 1.76 -16.39
CA GLY A 74 -5.54 2.84 -17.12
C GLY A 74 -4.86 3.87 -16.21
N ASP A 75 -5.09 3.82 -14.90
CA ASP A 75 -4.34 4.60 -13.93
C ASP A 75 -3.19 3.77 -13.30
N MET A 76 -2.25 4.46 -12.70
CA MET A 76 -1.04 3.89 -12.09
C MET A 76 -1.35 2.88 -10.96
N TYR A 77 -2.46 3.04 -10.29
CA TYR A 77 -2.78 2.29 -9.07
C TYR A 77 -3.88 1.25 -9.29
N GLY A 78 -4.64 1.36 -10.36
CA GLY A 78 -5.74 0.47 -10.69
C GLY A 78 -6.95 0.58 -9.75
N SER A 79 -7.94 -0.26 -9.99
CA SER A 79 -9.12 -0.38 -9.13
C SER A 79 -9.11 -1.71 -8.37
N ARG A 80 -9.66 -1.70 -7.16
CA ARG A 80 -9.72 -2.86 -6.29
C ARG A 80 -11.15 -3.39 -6.19
N GLN A 81 -11.33 -4.65 -6.55
CA GLN A 81 -12.64 -5.30 -6.60
C GLN A 81 -13.14 -5.79 -5.24
N LYS A 82 -12.23 -6.01 -4.30
CA LYS A 82 -12.54 -6.46 -2.93
C LYS A 82 -11.83 -5.56 -1.94
N LEU A 83 -12.40 -5.41 -0.78
CA LEU A 83 -11.77 -4.68 0.32
C LEU A 83 -10.34 -5.21 0.55
N TRP A 84 -9.41 -4.31 0.76
CA TRP A 84 -8.05 -4.63 1.16
C TRP A 84 -8.05 -5.49 2.43
N ASP A 85 -7.11 -6.42 2.54
CA ASP A 85 -7.06 -7.38 3.64
C ASP A 85 -5.65 -7.56 4.16
N MET A 86 -5.50 -7.66 5.47
CA MET A 86 -4.20 -7.86 6.15
C MET A 86 -3.51 -9.16 5.74
N THR A 87 -4.22 -10.15 5.21
CA THR A 87 -3.60 -11.41 4.77
C THR A 87 -2.55 -11.21 3.68
N TRP A 88 -2.71 -10.18 2.85
CA TRP A 88 -1.71 -9.85 1.83
C TRP A 88 -0.42 -9.28 2.43
N LEU A 89 -0.54 -8.49 3.51
CA LEU A 89 0.63 -8.05 4.27
C LEU A 89 1.28 -9.22 5.02
N TYR A 90 0.48 -10.12 5.59
CA TYR A 90 1.00 -11.34 6.22
C TYR A 90 1.73 -12.24 5.21
N GLN A 91 1.21 -12.34 3.99
CA GLN A 91 1.88 -13.06 2.91
C GLN A 91 3.24 -12.41 2.58
N GLU A 92 3.27 -11.10 2.42
CA GLU A 92 4.52 -10.37 2.15
C GLU A 92 5.56 -10.57 3.26
N ILE A 93 5.16 -10.45 4.53
CA ILE A 93 6.05 -10.71 5.67
C ILE A 93 6.56 -12.15 5.65
N SER A 94 5.68 -13.12 5.37
CA SER A 94 6.06 -14.53 5.26
C SER A 94 7.05 -14.76 4.12
N ASP A 95 6.80 -14.19 2.93
CA ASP A 95 7.67 -14.35 1.77
C ASP A 95 9.06 -13.75 2.04
N PHE A 96 9.13 -12.51 2.55
CA PHE A 96 10.41 -11.89 2.91
C PHE A 96 11.12 -12.66 4.02
N SER A 97 10.41 -13.16 5.03
CA SER A 97 11.04 -13.92 6.11
C SER A 97 11.68 -15.21 5.59
N ARG A 98 11.09 -15.86 4.59
CA ARG A 98 11.66 -17.04 3.90
C ARG A 98 12.83 -16.67 3.01
N ILE A 99 12.70 -15.59 2.21
CA ILE A 99 13.79 -15.10 1.33
C ILE A 99 15.05 -14.78 2.14
N PHE A 100 14.89 -14.20 3.33
CA PHE A 100 16.01 -13.80 4.20
C PHE A 100 16.32 -14.81 5.31
N ASN A 101 15.70 -15.99 5.34
CA ASN A 101 15.90 -17.05 6.34
C ASN A 101 15.73 -16.55 7.79
N VAL A 102 14.63 -15.86 8.04
CA VAL A 102 14.26 -15.27 9.35
C VAL A 102 12.79 -15.57 9.68
N GLU A 103 12.31 -16.78 9.39
CA GLU A 103 10.90 -17.17 9.47
C GLU A 103 10.31 -16.98 10.87
N ASP A 104 11.07 -17.28 11.92
CA ASP A 104 10.62 -17.10 13.30
C ASP A 104 10.27 -15.64 13.60
N ARG A 105 11.05 -14.70 13.07
CA ARG A 105 10.78 -13.26 13.21
C ARG A 105 9.53 -12.86 12.41
N GLY A 106 9.39 -13.41 11.20
CA GLY A 106 8.21 -13.18 10.37
C GLY A 106 6.94 -13.67 11.04
N GLN A 107 6.95 -14.89 11.58
CA GLN A 107 5.82 -15.46 12.31
C GLN A 107 5.46 -14.65 13.55
N ALA A 108 6.45 -14.25 14.35
CA ALA A 108 6.23 -13.42 15.53
C ALA A 108 5.58 -12.07 15.18
N LEU A 109 6.05 -11.42 14.10
CA LEU A 109 5.49 -10.16 13.63
C LEU A 109 4.05 -10.33 13.13
N ILE A 110 3.75 -11.38 12.37
CA ILE A 110 2.39 -11.70 11.91
C ILE A 110 1.46 -11.96 13.10
N ALA A 111 1.93 -12.70 14.12
CA ALA A 111 1.15 -12.97 15.33
C ALA A 111 0.83 -11.69 16.10
N ASP A 112 1.79 -10.78 16.24
CA ASP A 112 1.57 -9.46 16.87
C ASP A 112 0.53 -8.63 16.12
N PHE A 113 0.64 -8.52 14.79
CA PHE A 113 -0.34 -7.78 13.99
C PHE A 113 -1.74 -8.38 14.05
N LYS A 114 -1.86 -9.71 13.99
CA LYS A 114 -3.16 -10.39 14.17
C LYS A 114 -3.78 -10.10 15.53
N LYS A 115 -2.96 -10.13 16.59
CA LYS A 115 -3.43 -9.81 17.93
C LYS A 115 -3.92 -8.36 18.00
N ARG A 116 -3.13 -7.40 17.53
CA ARG A 116 -3.51 -5.97 17.53
C ARG A 116 -4.77 -5.71 16.74
N GLU A 117 -4.94 -6.32 15.57
CA GLU A 117 -6.18 -6.21 14.78
C GLU A 117 -7.38 -6.77 15.55
N ALA A 118 -7.23 -7.95 16.17
CA ALA A 118 -8.28 -8.57 16.96
C ALA A 118 -8.68 -7.70 18.16
N ASP A 119 -7.70 -7.14 18.88
CA ASP A 119 -7.95 -6.25 20.02
C ASP A 119 -8.72 -5.00 19.56
N LEU A 120 -8.33 -4.36 18.46
CA LEU A 120 -9.02 -3.20 17.90
C LEU A 120 -10.46 -3.52 17.45
N ARG A 121 -10.66 -4.66 16.78
CA ARG A 121 -12.01 -5.11 16.38
C ARG A 121 -12.88 -5.42 17.60
N GLN A 122 -12.29 -5.95 18.68
CA GLN A 122 -13.02 -6.19 19.92
C GLN A 122 -13.42 -4.88 20.60
N GLU A 123 -12.55 -3.89 20.60
CA GLU A 123 -12.75 -2.59 21.24
C GLU A 123 -13.74 -1.70 20.46
N PHE A 124 -13.52 -1.57 19.16
CA PHE A 124 -14.24 -0.60 18.32
C PHE A 124 -15.28 -1.25 17.38
N GLY A 125 -15.09 -2.48 16.94
CA GLY A 125 -15.98 -3.15 15.98
C GLY A 125 -17.40 -3.40 16.48
N LYS A 126 -17.65 -3.23 17.79
CA LYS A 126 -18.98 -3.29 18.40
C LYS A 126 -19.65 -1.92 18.51
N SER A 127 -19.01 -0.86 18.01
CA SER A 127 -19.63 0.45 17.97
C SER A 127 -20.93 0.38 17.18
N LYS A 128 -22.04 0.81 17.80
CA LYS A 128 -23.35 0.90 17.14
C LYS A 128 -23.43 2.06 16.16
N LYS A 129 -22.40 2.90 16.10
CA LYS A 129 -22.30 4.03 15.16
C LYS A 129 -21.52 3.54 13.95
N ASP A 130 -22.22 3.33 12.86
CA ASP A 130 -21.63 3.10 11.53
C ASP A 130 -21.07 4.43 11.03
N LEU A 131 -19.89 4.83 11.56
CA LEU A 131 -19.25 6.09 11.21
C LEU A 131 -18.74 6.07 9.79
N SER A 132 -18.96 7.15 9.07
CA SER A 132 -18.46 7.37 7.73
C SER A 132 -17.13 8.13 7.76
N PHE A 133 -16.13 7.64 7.04
CA PHE A 133 -14.78 8.18 7.00
C PHE A 133 -14.42 8.66 5.60
N VAL A 134 -13.65 9.74 5.51
CA VAL A 134 -12.87 10.12 4.33
C VAL A 134 -11.39 10.19 4.74
N PHE A 135 -10.52 9.56 3.96
CA PHE A 135 -9.06 9.63 4.16
C PHE A 135 -8.47 10.52 3.08
N TRP A 136 -8.14 11.74 3.46
CA TRP A 136 -7.55 12.74 2.58
C TRP A 136 -6.03 12.75 2.71
N PHE A 137 -5.34 12.55 1.60
CA PHE A 137 -3.88 12.46 1.56
C PHE A 137 -3.22 13.73 1.06
N SER A 138 -3.79 14.37 0.05
CA SER A 138 -3.25 15.62 -0.50
C SER A 138 -4.25 16.28 -1.45
N SER A 139 -3.91 17.50 -1.86
CA SER A 139 -4.50 18.20 -3.00
C SER A 139 -3.38 18.94 -3.74
N ALA A 140 -3.46 19.08 -5.04
CA ALA A 140 -2.44 19.75 -5.85
C ALA A 140 -2.32 21.25 -5.51
N SER A 141 -3.40 21.86 -5.02
CA SER A 141 -3.45 23.22 -4.46
C SER A 141 -4.61 23.29 -3.46
N PRO A 142 -4.71 24.36 -2.64
CA PRO A 142 -5.81 24.52 -1.69
C PRO A 142 -7.22 24.50 -2.30
N SER A 143 -7.33 24.84 -3.59
CA SER A 143 -8.60 24.82 -4.34
C SER A 143 -8.76 23.62 -5.26
N ALA A 144 -7.77 22.71 -5.30
CA ALA A 144 -7.83 21.53 -6.14
C ALA A 144 -8.61 20.40 -5.45
N ASP A 145 -9.10 19.49 -6.26
CA ASP A 145 -9.75 18.27 -5.84
C ASP A 145 -8.90 17.46 -4.86
N ALA A 146 -9.56 16.73 -3.98
CA ALA A 146 -8.91 15.93 -2.95
C ALA A 146 -8.45 14.58 -3.48
N TYR A 147 -7.19 14.22 -3.24
CA TYR A 147 -6.64 12.89 -3.45
C TYR A 147 -6.91 12.04 -2.21
N VAL A 148 -7.73 11.02 -2.35
CA VAL A 148 -8.30 10.27 -1.22
C VAL A 148 -8.12 8.77 -1.38
N GLY A 149 -8.32 8.02 -0.30
CA GLY A 149 -8.37 6.56 -0.35
C GLY A 149 -9.72 6.08 -0.89
N GLY A 150 -9.71 5.18 -1.87
CA GLY A 150 -10.91 4.60 -2.45
C GLY A 150 -11.60 3.57 -1.53
N LYS A 151 -12.82 3.18 -1.91
CA LYS A 151 -13.72 2.31 -1.14
C LYS A 151 -13.04 1.03 -0.62
N ASN A 152 -12.33 0.35 -1.49
CA ASN A 152 -11.73 -0.96 -1.22
C ASN A 152 -10.23 -0.89 -0.87
N SER A 153 -9.68 0.30 -0.67
CA SER A 153 -8.28 0.53 -0.29
C SER A 153 -7.99 0.10 1.15
N ALA A 154 -6.72 0.21 1.56
CA ALA A 154 -6.33 0.07 2.98
C ALA A 154 -7.08 1.06 3.89
N SER A 155 -7.44 2.24 3.39
CA SER A 155 -8.28 3.21 4.11
C SER A 155 -9.67 2.65 4.41
N GLY A 156 -10.30 1.99 3.42
CA GLY A 156 -11.57 1.31 3.62
C GLY A 156 -11.48 0.16 4.64
N PHE A 157 -10.37 -0.58 4.61
CA PHE A 157 -10.10 -1.61 5.62
C PHE A 157 -9.99 -1.01 7.02
N ILE A 158 -9.24 0.09 7.20
CA ILE A 158 -9.11 0.77 8.50
C ILE A 158 -10.49 1.22 9.01
N ALA A 159 -11.31 1.85 8.16
CA ALA A 159 -12.67 2.23 8.51
C ALA A 159 -13.48 1.02 9.00
N SER A 160 -13.39 -0.13 8.31
CA SER A 160 -14.10 -1.37 8.69
C SER A 160 -13.64 -1.94 10.03
N VAL A 161 -12.35 -1.86 10.37
CA VAL A 161 -11.81 -2.29 11.68
C VAL A 161 -12.38 -1.45 12.81
N LEU A 162 -12.61 -0.16 12.55
CA LEU A 162 -13.21 0.78 13.49
C LEU A 162 -14.74 0.69 13.56
N GLY A 163 -15.36 -0.27 12.86
CA GLY A 163 -16.81 -0.47 12.87
C GLY A 163 -17.58 0.56 12.05
N GLY A 164 -16.93 1.16 11.05
CA GLY A 164 -17.52 2.12 10.12
C GLY A 164 -17.21 1.77 8.65
N HIS A 165 -17.38 2.74 7.77
CA HIS A 165 -17.16 2.58 6.34
C HIS A 165 -16.48 3.80 5.70
N ASN A 166 -15.87 3.61 4.53
CA ASN A 166 -15.34 4.71 3.72
C ASN A 166 -16.50 5.36 2.95
N ALA A 167 -16.69 6.68 3.12
CA ALA A 167 -17.71 7.44 2.41
C ALA A 167 -17.42 7.60 0.91
N ILE A 168 -16.17 7.38 0.49
CA ILE A 168 -15.78 7.39 -0.92
C ILE A 168 -16.16 6.06 -1.56
N THR A 169 -17.05 6.09 -2.54
CA THR A 169 -17.61 4.89 -3.20
C THR A 169 -16.80 4.40 -4.39
N SER A 170 -15.78 5.14 -4.82
CA SER A 170 -14.91 4.77 -5.94
C SER A 170 -14.13 3.49 -5.65
N GLU A 171 -14.08 2.58 -6.62
CA GLU A 171 -13.23 1.37 -6.57
C GLU A 171 -11.79 1.64 -7.00
N THR A 172 -11.50 2.82 -7.60
CA THR A 172 -10.13 3.27 -7.84
C THR A 172 -9.39 3.31 -6.51
N GLU A 173 -8.15 2.81 -6.48
CA GLU A 173 -7.38 2.72 -5.23
C GLU A 173 -7.15 4.10 -4.61
N TRP A 174 -6.82 5.08 -5.46
CA TRP A 174 -6.50 6.45 -5.09
C TRP A 174 -7.22 7.45 -6.00
N PRO A 175 -8.55 7.63 -5.85
CA PRO A 175 -9.27 8.57 -6.67
C PRO A 175 -9.00 10.02 -6.27
N THR A 176 -9.11 10.90 -7.25
CA THR A 176 -9.28 12.33 -7.01
C THR A 176 -10.77 12.64 -7.07
N VAL A 177 -11.30 13.31 -6.04
CA VAL A 177 -12.71 13.64 -5.90
C VAL A 177 -12.88 15.13 -5.55
N SER A 178 -13.96 15.75 -6.04
CA SER A 178 -14.24 17.15 -5.72
C SER A 178 -14.64 17.31 -4.24
N TRP A 179 -14.36 18.48 -3.69
CA TRP A 179 -14.77 18.82 -2.33
C TRP A 179 -16.29 18.85 -2.18
N GLU A 180 -17.03 19.22 -3.24
CA GLU A 180 -18.50 19.17 -3.27
C GLU A 180 -19.00 17.73 -3.08
N SER A 181 -18.32 16.75 -3.69
CA SER A 181 -18.66 15.34 -3.51
C SER A 181 -18.40 14.86 -2.09
N ILE A 182 -17.33 15.33 -1.45
CA ILE A 182 -17.02 15.02 -0.03
C ILE A 182 -18.07 15.66 0.87
N ILE A 183 -18.43 16.92 0.63
CA ILE A 183 -19.49 17.61 1.38
C ILE A 183 -20.84 16.91 1.21
N ALA A 184 -21.18 16.50 -0.01
CA ALA A 184 -22.42 15.77 -0.28
C ALA A 184 -22.48 14.41 0.39
N ALA A 185 -21.32 13.69 0.51
CA ALA A 185 -21.21 12.45 1.25
C ALA A 185 -21.35 12.64 2.76
N ASN A 186 -21.19 13.87 3.25
CA ASN A 186 -21.35 14.27 4.65
C ASN A 186 -20.64 13.31 5.65
N PRO A 187 -19.33 13.10 5.53
CA PRO A 187 -18.62 12.14 6.39
C PRO A 187 -18.63 12.59 7.85
N ASP A 188 -18.72 11.61 8.77
CA ASP A 188 -18.59 11.88 10.21
C ASP A 188 -17.15 12.26 10.59
N VAL A 189 -16.16 11.71 9.86
CA VAL A 189 -14.74 11.89 10.17
C VAL A 189 -13.94 12.10 8.89
N ILE A 190 -13.08 13.11 8.87
CA ILE A 190 -12.04 13.29 7.86
C ILE A 190 -10.68 13.03 8.51
N VAL A 191 -10.01 11.99 8.04
CA VAL A 191 -8.63 11.64 8.45
C VAL A 191 -7.67 12.31 7.49
N VAL A 192 -6.81 13.18 8.01
CA VAL A 192 -5.82 13.93 7.22
C VAL A 192 -4.45 13.27 7.38
N ALA A 193 -3.84 12.88 6.26
CA ALA A 193 -2.46 12.44 6.27
C ALA A 193 -1.53 13.66 6.46
N SER A 194 -0.64 13.58 7.46
CA SER A 194 0.46 14.52 7.61
C SER A 194 1.68 13.94 6.90
N LEU A 195 2.20 14.63 5.90
CA LEU A 195 3.45 14.32 5.19
C LEU A 195 4.62 15.05 5.84
#